data_07c9932899dc14ec3c50de9a1011d326
#
_entry.id   07c9932899dc14ec3c50de9a1011d326
#
_cell.length_a   1.000
_cell.length_b   1.000
_cell.length_c   1.000
_cell.angle_alpha   90.00
_cell.angle_beta   90.00
_cell.angle_gamma   90.00
#
_symmetry.space_group_name_H-M   'P 1'
#
loop_
_entity.id
_entity.type
_entity.pdbx_description
1 polymer ?
#
loop_
_entity_poly.entity_id
_entity_poly.type
_entity_poly.pdbx_seq_one_letter_code
_entity_poly.pdbx_strand_id
1 'polypeptide(L)'
;MTRPRVFFYVQHLLGIGHLRRAAAIARALERHGLAVAFVAGGEPVPGVDLGGADVIQLPPARAGDSGFGSIVDAAGQSIDDAWRARRRAALLAAFERWAPEVVLIELYPFGRRPFRFELRPLLDAAAARRPRPLVLCSVRDILVSRNDPQRTAEIVDIIRRRFDLVLVHGDPRLIEFGATFPAADEIAARLRYTGYVVGESPAVTDSQMGKGEILVSAGGGAVGAPLLRAALDARPLTHVADQPWRLIAGPNLPEQDFRALTASAGTSVIVEQFRGDFQTLLRNCRLSVSQAGYNTVMELLAAGARAVVVPFAEGGETEQPVRARVLADRGLLTVVDPETLTPESLAAGIDAADRAARPAMPLNMAGGDGTARAIADAIEQQRHGQLASLSSRGGNRP
;
A
#
# COMPACT_ATOMS: atom_id res chain seq x y z
N MET A 1 -9.84 13.25 28.52
CA MET A 1 -10.59 13.31 27.23
C MET A 1 -10.60 11.93 26.61
N THR A 2 -11.74 11.47 26.08
CA THR A 2 -11.83 10.19 25.37
C THR A 2 -11.06 10.29 24.05
N ARG A 3 -10.32 9.23 23.69
CA ARG A 3 -9.57 9.15 22.42
C ARG A 3 -10.56 9.21 21.25
N PRO A 4 -10.34 10.05 20.21
CA PRO A 4 -11.20 10.05 19.03
C PRO A 4 -11.19 8.68 18.34
N ARG A 5 -12.35 8.23 17.88
CA ARG A 5 -12.55 6.86 17.36
C ARG A 5 -12.57 6.83 15.85
N VAL A 6 -11.66 6.05 15.27
CA VAL A 6 -11.52 5.83 13.82
C VAL A 6 -12.01 4.43 13.46
N PHE A 7 -12.93 4.33 12.51
CA PHE A 7 -13.40 3.08 11.92
C PHE A 7 -12.71 2.90 10.57
N PHE A 8 -11.70 2.05 10.52
CA PHE A 8 -10.83 1.90 9.35
C PHE A 8 -11.20 0.64 8.56
N TYR A 9 -11.95 0.79 7.48
CA TYR A 9 -12.32 -0.31 6.59
C TYR A 9 -11.20 -0.62 5.61
N VAL A 10 -10.76 -1.90 5.60
CA VAL A 10 -9.65 -2.40 4.78
C VAL A 10 -10.04 -3.71 4.11
N GLN A 11 -10.06 -3.72 2.77
CA GLN A 11 -10.32 -4.91 1.97
C GLN A 11 -9.09 -5.23 1.11
N HIS A 12 -8.37 -6.29 1.40
CA HIS A 12 -7.39 -6.88 0.47
C HIS A 12 -8.01 -8.08 -0.25
N LEU A 13 -7.54 -8.39 -1.44
CA LEU A 13 -8.14 -9.43 -2.30
C LEU A 13 -7.14 -10.48 -2.76
N LEU A 14 -5.92 -10.06 -3.15
CA LEU A 14 -4.78 -10.91 -3.49
C LEU A 14 -3.59 -10.54 -2.60
N GLY A 15 -2.60 -9.89 -3.10
CA GLY A 15 -1.42 -9.50 -2.31
C GLY A 15 -1.75 -8.70 -1.04
N ILE A 16 -0.87 -8.78 -0.05
CA ILE A 16 -1.00 -8.15 1.28
C ILE A 16 -0.50 -6.70 1.36
N GLY A 17 -0.13 -6.09 0.21
CA GLY A 17 0.43 -4.74 0.18
C GLY A 17 -0.50 -3.67 0.76
N HIS A 18 -1.79 -3.74 0.43
CA HIS A 18 -2.81 -2.85 0.98
C HIS A 18 -2.98 -3.04 2.50
N LEU A 19 -2.95 -4.31 2.96
CA LEU A 19 -3.06 -4.65 4.37
C LEU A 19 -1.85 -4.13 5.17
N ARG A 20 -0.62 -4.33 4.66
CA ARG A 20 0.61 -3.83 5.32
C ARG A 20 0.63 -2.32 5.44
N ARG A 21 0.24 -1.60 4.37
CA ARG A 21 0.12 -0.14 4.42
C ARG A 21 -0.94 0.31 5.42
N ALA A 22 -2.13 -0.31 5.39
CA ALA A 22 -3.19 0.00 6.33
C ALA A 22 -2.77 -0.29 7.79
N ALA A 23 -2.04 -1.36 8.04
CA ALA A 23 -1.48 -1.68 9.34
C ALA A 23 -0.50 -0.60 9.83
N ALA A 24 0.40 -0.13 8.97
CA ALA A 24 1.31 0.96 9.32
C ALA A 24 0.56 2.27 9.64
N ILE A 25 -0.52 2.57 8.90
CA ILE A 25 -1.41 3.69 9.21
C ILE A 25 -2.10 3.49 10.55
N ALA A 26 -2.66 2.30 10.82
CA ALA A 26 -3.35 2.01 12.08
C ALA A 26 -2.44 2.22 13.29
N ARG A 27 -1.20 1.70 13.24
CA ARG A 27 -0.20 1.93 14.29
C ARG A 27 0.12 3.42 14.49
N ALA A 28 0.27 4.17 13.40
CA ALA A 28 0.52 5.61 13.50
C ALA A 28 -0.66 6.34 14.14
N LEU A 29 -1.90 6.01 13.77
CA LEU A 29 -3.11 6.56 14.40
C LEU A 29 -3.12 6.31 15.92
N GLU A 30 -2.83 5.07 16.33
CA GLU A 30 -2.76 4.68 17.75
C GLU A 30 -1.67 5.47 18.51
N ARG A 31 -0.47 5.62 17.93
CA ARG A 31 0.60 6.45 18.53
C ARG A 31 0.21 7.91 18.70
N HIS A 32 -0.61 8.43 17.81
CA HIS A 32 -1.14 9.80 17.87
C HIS A 32 -2.42 9.92 18.74
N GLY A 33 -2.73 8.90 19.54
CA GLY A 33 -3.83 8.96 20.52
C GLY A 33 -5.23 8.76 19.93
N LEU A 34 -5.34 8.24 18.72
CA LEU A 34 -6.62 7.86 18.12
C LEU A 34 -6.93 6.39 18.44
N ALA A 35 -8.15 6.05 18.76
CA ALA A 35 -8.59 4.67 18.95
C ALA A 35 -9.05 4.10 17.59
N VAL A 36 -8.52 2.95 17.18
CA VAL A 36 -8.76 2.38 15.86
C VAL A 36 -9.55 1.09 15.94
N ALA A 37 -10.71 1.02 15.28
CA ALA A 37 -11.33 -0.24 14.88
C ALA A 37 -10.83 -0.59 13.47
N PHE A 38 -10.00 -1.61 13.37
CA PHE A 38 -9.50 -2.12 12.10
C PHE A 38 -10.47 -3.16 11.54
N VAL A 39 -11.25 -2.75 10.53
CA VAL A 39 -12.31 -3.59 9.94
C VAL A 39 -11.74 -4.35 8.75
N ALA A 40 -11.33 -5.59 9.00
CA ALA A 40 -10.69 -6.45 8.04
C ALA A 40 -11.71 -7.19 7.18
N GLY A 41 -11.67 -6.96 5.87
CA GLY A 41 -12.60 -7.57 4.91
C GLY A 41 -12.04 -8.76 4.14
N GLY A 42 -10.71 -8.93 4.10
CA GLY A 42 -10.03 -10.06 3.47
C GLY A 42 -9.77 -11.21 4.44
N GLU A 43 -9.10 -12.24 3.97
CA GLU A 43 -8.69 -13.36 4.82
C GLU A 43 -7.68 -12.90 5.88
N PRO A 44 -7.74 -13.47 7.11
CA PRO A 44 -6.75 -13.16 8.13
C PRO A 44 -5.33 -13.49 7.68
N VAL A 45 -4.40 -12.56 7.87
CA VAL A 45 -2.99 -12.76 7.53
C VAL A 45 -2.17 -12.78 8.82
N PRO A 46 -1.55 -13.92 9.17
CA PRO A 46 -0.71 -14.03 10.36
C PRO A 46 0.48 -13.06 10.32
N GLY A 47 0.89 -12.56 11.48
CA GLY A 47 2.10 -11.74 11.63
C GLY A 47 1.96 -10.29 11.15
N VAL A 48 0.77 -9.82 10.82
CA VAL A 48 0.53 -8.39 10.55
C VAL A 48 0.28 -7.68 11.87
N ASP A 49 1.24 -6.85 12.28
CA ASP A 49 1.11 -6.03 13.49
C ASP A 49 0.20 -4.82 13.23
N LEU A 50 -0.92 -4.76 13.94
CA LEU A 50 -1.91 -3.69 13.91
C LEU A 50 -1.78 -2.73 15.10
N GLY A 51 -0.76 -2.92 15.96
CA GLY A 51 -0.59 -2.16 17.19
C GLY A 51 -1.71 -2.43 18.19
N GLY A 52 -2.25 -1.38 18.79
CA GLY A 52 -3.36 -1.44 19.75
C GLY A 52 -4.76 -1.41 19.12
N ALA A 53 -4.90 -1.57 17.81
CA ALA A 53 -6.18 -1.48 17.14
C ALA A 53 -7.10 -2.67 17.47
N ASP A 54 -8.39 -2.38 17.69
CA ASP A 54 -9.43 -3.39 17.82
C ASP A 54 -9.76 -4.00 16.45
N VAL A 55 -9.49 -5.29 16.28
CA VAL A 55 -9.72 -5.98 15.01
C VAL A 55 -11.15 -6.47 14.89
N ILE A 56 -11.84 -6.02 13.86
CA ILE A 56 -13.18 -6.48 13.49
C ILE A 56 -13.10 -7.25 12.18
N GLN A 57 -13.15 -8.58 12.26
CA GLN A 57 -13.13 -9.44 11.08
C GLN A 57 -14.54 -9.57 10.49
N LEU A 58 -14.70 -9.11 9.25
CA LEU A 58 -15.91 -9.39 8.46
C LEU A 58 -15.83 -10.80 7.85
N PRO A 59 -16.96 -11.38 7.41
CA PRO A 59 -16.91 -12.58 6.58
C PRO A 59 -15.92 -12.38 5.43
N PRO A 60 -14.80 -13.12 5.39
CA PRO A 60 -13.70 -12.78 4.51
C PRO A 60 -14.02 -13.04 3.04
N ALA A 61 -13.45 -12.18 2.18
CA ALA A 61 -13.55 -12.31 0.73
C ALA A 61 -12.17 -12.14 0.09
N ARG A 62 -11.91 -12.90 -0.96
CA ARG A 62 -10.71 -12.82 -1.78
C ARG A 62 -11.03 -12.84 -3.27
N ALA A 63 -10.07 -12.49 -4.12
CA ALA A 63 -10.23 -12.71 -5.55
C ALA A 63 -10.18 -14.21 -5.86
N GLY A 64 -11.06 -14.66 -6.71
CA GLY A 64 -11.09 -16.03 -7.20
C GLY A 64 -10.10 -16.27 -8.34
N ASP A 65 -9.67 -15.19 -8.99
CA ASP A 65 -8.71 -15.20 -10.10
C ASP A 65 -7.77 -14.00 -10.03
N SER A 66 -6.67 -14.04 -10.77
CA SER A 66 -5.67 -12.95 -10.84
C SER A 66 -6.19 -11.67 -11.53
N GLY A 67 -7.27 -11.77 -12.30
CA GLY A 67 -7.88 -10.65 -13.02
C GLY A 67 -8.92 -9.89 -12.21
N PHE A 68 -9.21 -10.29 -10.97
CA PHE A 68 -10.27 -9.72 -10.10
C PHE A 68 -11.66 -9.80 -10.72
N GLY A 69 -11.89 -10.74 -11.66
CA GLY A 69 -13.16 -10.92 -12.33
C GLY A 69 -14.21 -11.57 -11.45
N SER A 70 -13.79 -12.39 -10.49
CA SER A 70 -14.63 -13.07 -9.52
C SER A 70 -14.20 -12.81 -8.08
N ILE A 71 -15.17 -12.73 -7.18
CA ILE A 71 -14.95 -12.65 -5.73
C ILE A 71 -15.51 -13.92 -5.11
N VAL A 72 -14.71 -14.55 -4.26
CA VAL A 72 -15.07 -15.77 -3.55
C VAL A 72 -14.97 -15.57 -2.04
N ASP A 73 -15.69 -16.38 -1.29
CA ASP A 73 -15.63 -16.44 0.16
C ASP A 73 -14.44 -17.27 0.66
N ALA A 74 -14.34 -17.48 1.97
CA ALA A 74 -13.29 -18.28 2.59
C ALA A 74 -13.28 -19.76 2.13
N ALA A 75 -14.42 -20.29 1.72
CA ALA A 75 -14.53 -21.65 1.17
C ALA A 75 -14.20 -21.73 -0.33
N GLY A 76 -13.89 -20.60 -0.98
CA GLY A 76 -13.62 -20.53 -2.40
C GLY A 76 -14.89 -20.52 -3.27
N GLN A 77 -16.07 -20.32 -2.66
CA GLN A 77 -17.33 -20.26 -3.39
C GLN A 77 -17.66 -18.81 -3.80
N SER A 78 -18.28 -18.66 -4.96
CA SER A 78 -18.75 -17.35 -5.42
C SER A 78 -19.73 -16.74 -4.42
N ILE A 79 -19.54 -15.45 -4.09
CA ILE A 79 -20.38 -14.76 -3.13
C ILE A 79 -21.78 -14.52 -3.69
N ASP A 80 -22.80 -15.02 -2.99
CA ASP A 80 -24.22 -14.84 -3.32
C ASP A 80 -24.85 -13.64 -2.57
N ASP A 81 -26.12 -13.38 -2.83
CA ASP A 81 -26.83 -12.26 -2.20
C ASP A 81 -27.07 -12.48 -0.69
N ALA A 82 -27.22 -13.72 -0.24
CA ALA A 82 -27.36 -14.04 1.18
C ALA A 82 -26.04 -13.76 1.93
N TRP A 83 -24.90 -14.15 1.33
CA TRP A 83 -23.58 -13.84 1.86
C TRP A 83 -23.34 -12.32 1.92
N ARG A 84 -23.66 -11.59 0.84
CA ARG A 84 -23.57 -10.11 0.80
C ARG A 84 -24.44 -9.46 1.86
N ALA A 85 -25.66 -9.93 2.07
CA ALA A 85 -26.57 -9.42 3.09
C ALA A 85 -26.00 -9.63 4.52
N ARG A 86 -25.49 -10.83 4.84
CA ARG A 86 -24.87 -11.13 6.13
C ARG A 86 -23.66 -10.25 6.39
N ARG A 87 -22.77 -10.10 5.41
CA ARG A 87 -21.56 -9.30 5.53
C ARG A 87 -21.88 -7.81 5.70
N ARG A 88 -22.81 -7.27 4.91
CA ARG A 88 -23.30 -5.89 5.06
C ARG A 88 -23.89 -5.66 6.46
N ALA A 89 -24.71 -6.58 6.95
CA ALA A 89 -25.29 -6.47 8.29
C ALA A 89 -24.20 -6.46 9.38
N ALA A 90 -23.18 -7.32 9.27
CA ALA A 90 -22.04 -7.36 10.19
C ALA A 90 -21.25 -6.03 10.18
N LEU A 91 -20.99 -5.45 9.00
CA LEU A 91 -20.32 -4.17 8.86
C LEU A 91 -21.10 -3.02 9.52
N LEU A 92 -22.41 -2.93 9.26
CA LEU A 92 -23.25 -1.88 9.82
C LEU A 92 -23.41 -2.04 11.34
N ALA A 93 -23.57 -3.25 11.85
CA ALA A 93 -23.62 -3.52 13.27
C ALA A 93 -22.31 -3.14 13.97
N ALA A 94 -21.16 -3.41 13.34
CA ALA A 94 -19.85 -3.00 13.86
C ALA A 94 -19.71 -1.46 13.88
N PHE A 95 -20.14 -0.78 12.81
CA PHE A 95 -20.14 0.68 12.73
C PHE A 95 -20.99 1.33 13.84
N GLU A 96 -22.22 0.82 14.06
CA GLU A 96 -23.11 1.35 15.10
C GLU A 96 -22.53 1.13 16.50
N ARG A 97 -22.02 -0.07 16.78
CA ARG A 97 -21.41 -0.40 18.08
C ARG A 97 -20.16 0.42 18.37
N TRP A 98 -19.29 0.62 17.38
CA TRP A 98 -18.07 1.40 17.53
C TRP A 98 -18.35 2.89 17.68
N ALA A 99 -19.40 3.38 17.04
CA ALA A 99 -19.81 4.78 17.06
C ALA A 99 -18.66 5.76 16.74
N PRO A 100 -18.06 5.71 15.53
CA PRO A 100 -16.84 6.47 15.20
C PRO A 100 -17.09 7.97 15.05
N GLU A 101 -16.01 8.74 15.25
CA GLU A 101 -15.91 10.14 14.83
C GLU A 101 -15.34 10.25 13.39
N VAL A 102 -14.62 9.22 12.96
CA VAL A 102 -14.01 9.15 11.63
C VAL A 102 -14.25 7.78 10.99
N VAL A 103 -14.69 7.75 9.75
CA VAL A 103 -14.73 6.58 8.89
C VAL A 103 -13.63 6.71 7.83
N LEU A 104 -12.62 5.88 7.90
CA LEU A 104 -11.52 5.81 6.92
C LEU A 104 -11.72 4.58 6.05
N ILE A 105 -11.79 4.77 4.73
CA ILE A 105 -12.03 3.68 3.77
C ILE A 105 -10.83 3.54 2.83
N GLU A 106 -10.24 2.35 2.79
CA GLU A 106 -9.12 2.06 1.92
C GLU A 106 -9.57 1.93 0.47
N LEU A 107 -9.02 2.78 -0.41
CA LEU A 107 -9.13 2.79 -1.88
C LEU A 107 -10.53 3.12 -2.45
N TYR A 108 -11.62 3.05 -1.73
CA TYR A 108 -12.93 3.40 -2.26
C TYR A 108 -13.15 4.93 -2.27
N PRO A 109 -13.66 5.52 -3.37
CA PRO A 109 -14.30 4.92 -4.55
C PRO A 109 -13.37 4.65 -5.74
N PHE A 110 -12.09 4.97 -5.67
CA PHE A 110 -11.12 4.73 -6.76
C PHE A 110 -10.97 3.25 -7.13
N GLY A 111 -11.20 2.36 -6.15
CA GLY A 111 -11.26 0.91 -6.30
C GLY A 111 -12.39 0.28 -5.50
N ARG A 112 -12.29 -1.03 -5.23
CA ARG A 112 -13.23 -1.79 -4.39
C ARG A 112 -14.69 -1.77 -4.89
N ARG A 113 -14.90 -1.54 -6.19
CA ARG A 113 -16.24 -1.49 -6.80
C ARG A 113 -17.11 -2.76 -6.51
N PRO A 114 -16.58 -3.98 -6.46
CA PRO A 114 -17.38 -5.16 -6.09
C PRO A 114 -17.99 -5.09 -4.68
N PHE A 115 -17.44 -4.26 -3.79
CA PHE A 115 -17.93 -4.10 -2.41
C PHE A 115 -18.89 -2.92 -2.22
N ARG A 116 -19.42 -2.33 -3.31
CA ARG A 116 -20.42 -1.26 -3.23
C ARG A 116 -21.68 -1.66 -2.46
N PHE A 117 -22.02 -2.95 -2.45
CA PHE A 117 -23.18 -3.49 -1.76
C PHE A 117 -23.14 -3.27 -0.24
N GLU A 118 -21.94 -3.07 0.34
CA GLU A 118 -21.74 -2.77 1.77
C GLU A 118 -21.21 -1.35 2.00
N LEU A 119 -20.37 -0.81 1.10
CA LEU A 119 -19.77 0.51 1.28
C LEU A 119 -20.76 1.66 1.08
N ARG A 120 -21.70 1.54 0.13
CA ARG A 120 -22.75 2.55 -0.03
C ARG A 120 -23.67 2.64 1.21
N PRO A 121 -24.21 1.52 1.74
CA PRO A 121 -24.94 1.52 3.01
C PRO A 121 -24.13 2.07 4.20
N LEU A 122 -22.82 1.79 4.28
CA LEU A 122 -21.95 2.38 5.32
C LEU A 122 -21.89 3.90 5.19
N LEU A 123 -21.73 4.44 3.98
CA LEU A 123 -21.73 5.87 3.73
C LEU A 123 -23.09 6.53 4.04
N ASP A 124 -24.21 5.82 3.76
CA ASP A 124 -25.55 6.29 4.11
C ASP A 124 -25.75 6.31 5.63
N ALA A 125 -25.32 5.28 6.34
CA ALA A 125 -25.34 5.23 7.80
C ALA A 125 -24.49 6.35 8.43
N ALA A 126 -23.29 6.60 7.89
CA ALA A 126 -22.44 7.70 8.34
C ALA A 126 -23.09 9.08 8.11
N ALA A 127 -23.76 9.28 6.98
CA ALA A 127 -24.46 10.52 6.68
C ALA A 127 -25.69 10.77 7.59
N ALA A 128 -26.37 9.66 7.99
CA ALA A 128 -27.55 9.73 8.86
C ALA A 128 -27.21 9.98 10.34
N ARG A 129 -25.99 9.61 10.77
CA ARG A 129 -25.56 9.68 12.18
C ARG A 129 -25.45 11.14 12.66
N ARG A 130 -25.74 11.36 13.96
CA ARG A 130 -25.57 12.64 14.65
C ARG A 130 -24.81 12.46 15.97
N PRO A 131 -23.66 13.14 16.18
CA PRO A 131 -22.94 13.96 15.20
C PRO A 131 -22.48 13.10 14.00
N ARG A 132 -22.42 13.70 12.82
CA ARG A 132 -21.96 13.03 11.62
C ARG A 132 -20.44 12.78 11.72
N PRO A 133 -19.96 11.55 11.52
CA PRO A 133 -18.52 11.30 11.42
C PRO A 133 -17.91 11.92 10.17
N LEU A 134 -16.63 12.26 10.23
CA LEU A 134 -15.84 12.55 9.04
C LEU A 134 -15.70 11.28 8.20
N VAL A 135 -15.78 11.39 6.88
CA VAL A 135 -15.63 10.27 5.95
C VAL A 135 -14.40 10.54 5.07
N LEU A 136 -13.40 9.69 5.16
CA LEU A 136 -12.11 9.86 4.53
C LEU A 136 -11.76 8.67 3.64
N CYS A 137 -11.12 8.93 2.50
CA CYS A 137 -10.55 7.91 1.63
C CYS A 137 -9.04 7.84 1.86
N SER A 138 -8.48 6.63 1.99
CA SER A 138 -7.05 6.35 2.00
C SER A 138 -6.65 5.79 0.63
N VAL A 139 -5.74 6.45 -0.10
CA VAL A 139 -5.39 6.06 -1.46
C VAL A 139 -3.89 6.24 -1.74
N ARG A 140 -3.33 5.45 -2.67
CA ARG A 140 -1.95 5.63 -3.16
C ARG A 140 -1.87 6.78 -4.15
N ASP A 141 -0.66 7.28 -4.37
CA ASP A 141 -0.33 8.32 -5.35
C ASP A 141 -0.59 7.90 -6.81
N ILE A 142 -0.33 6.64 -7.15
CA ILE A 142 -0.52 6.08 -8.48
C ILE A 142 -1.69 5.11 -8.46
N LEU A 143 -2.66 5.34 -9.31
CA LEU A 143 -3.79 4.46 -9.55
C LEU A 143 -3.56 3.63 -10.82
N VAL A 144 -4.11 2.41 -10.84
CA VAL A 144 -4.21 1.65 -12.09
C VAL A 144 -5.09 2.43 -13.05
N SER A 145 -4.48 2.93 -14.11
CA SER A 145 -5.17 3.75 -15.10
C SER A 145 -6.22 2.92 -15.84
N ARG A 146 -7.44 3.45 -15.89
CA ARG A 146 -8.52 2.92 -16.71
C ARG A 146 -9.12 4.10 -17.46
N ASN A 147 -9.03 4.06 -18.78
CA ASN A 147 -9.62 5.11 -19.63
C ASN A 147 -11.16 4.90 -19.69
N ASP A 148 -11.84 5.27 -18.61
CA ASP A 148 -13.30 5.17 -18.45
C ASP A 148 -13.84 6.50 -17.88
N PRO A 149 -14.27 7.43 -18.75
CA PRO A 149 -14.79 8.73 -18.33
C PRO A 149 -16.03 8.65 -17.44
N GLN A 150 -16.92 7.67 -17.69
CA GLN A 150 -18.13 7.51 -16.87
C GLN A 150 -17.77 7.11 -15.44
N ARG A 151 -16.83 6.19 -15.31
CA ARG A 151 -16.30 5.78 -14.00
C ARG A 151 -15.60 6.92 -13.29
N THR A 152 -14.82 7.72 -14.01
CA THR A 152 -14.16 8.90 -13.46
C THR A 152 -15.17 9.90 -12.91
N ALA A 153 -16.22 10.19 -13.67
CA ALA A 153 -17.32 11.08 -13.23
C ALA A 153 -18.07 10.50 -12.00
N GLU A 154 -18.36 9.17 -11.98
CA GLU A 154 -18.95 8.49 -10.80
C GLU A 154 -18.07 8.68 -9.55
N ILE A 155 -16.75 8.50 -9.67
CA ILE A 155 -15.80 8.67 -8.56
C ILE A 155 -15.84 10.11 -8.05
N VAL A 156 -15.76 11.10 -8.93
CA VAL A 156 -15.82 12.53 -8.59
C VAL A 156 -17.11 12.85 -7.84
N ASP A 157 -18.25 12.40 -8.36
CA ASP A 157 -19.56 12.62 -7.72
C ASP A 157 -19.63 12.00 -6.31
N ILE A 158 -19.17 10.75 -6.15
CA ILE A 158 -19.12 10.10 -4.85
C ILE A 158 -18.22 10.85 -3.87
N ILE A 159 -17.03 11.27 -4.30
CA ILE A 159 -16.10 12.04 -3.45
C ILE A 159 -16.75 13.36 -3.03
N ARG A 160 -17.30 14.11 -3.97
CA ARG A 160 -17.92 15.43 -3.68
C ARG A 160 -19.09 15.33 -2.71
N ARG A 161 -19.88 14.26 -2.79
CA ARG A 161 -21.12 14.12 -1.97
C ARG A 161 -20.89 13.42 -0.65
N ARG A 162 -19.91 12.51 -0.56
CA ARG A 162 -19.82 11.56 0.53
C ARG A 162 -18.54 11.63 1.35
N PHE A 163 -17.45 12.18 0.80
CA PHE A 163 -16.15 12.23 1.45
C PHE A 163 -15.77 13.65 1.84
N ASP A 164 -15.19 13.79 3.01
CA ASP A 164 -14.65 15.07 3.49
C ASP A 164 -13.23 15.27 3.00
N LEU A 165 -12.39 14.23 3.02
CA LEU A 165 -11.01 14.24 2.52
C LEU A 165 -10.65 12.98 1.75
N VAL A 166 -9.67 13.12 0.86
CA VAL A 166 -8.95 12.04 0.18
C VAL A 166 -7.48 12.15 0.60
N LEU A 167 -7.03 11.21 1.41
CA LEU A 167 -5.66 11.14 1.92
C LEU A 167 -4.80 10.39 0.90
N VAL A 168 -3.97 11.11 0.16
CA VAL A 168 -3.08 10.57 -0.86
C VAL A 168 -1.76 10.22 -0.20
N HIS A 169 -1.44 8.92 -0.15
CA HIS A 169 -0.17 8.43 0.41
C HIS A 169 0.94 8.53 -0.62
N GLY A 170 1.46 9.73 -0.77
CA GLY A 170 2.49 10.11 -1.73
C GLY A 170 3.06 11.49 -1.44
N ASP A 171 4.02 11.88 -2.28
CA ASP A 171 4.65 13.20 -2.25
C ASP A 171 4.48 13.83 -3.64
N PRO A 172 3.79 14.98 -3.76
CA PRO A 172 3.54 15.62 -5.06
C PRO A 172 4.83 16.05 -5.77
N ARG A 173 5.94 16.19 -5.03
CA ARG A 173 7.26 16.45 -5.62
C ARG A 173 7.76 15.26 -6.45
N LEU A 174 7.33 14.03 -6.14
CA LEU A 174 7.65 12.85 -6.94
C LEU A 174 6.62 12.65 -8.05
N ILE A 175 5.34 12.56 -7.70
CA ILE A 175 4.25 12.41 -8.65
C ILE A 175 2.97 13.03 -8.11
N GLU A 176 2.33 13.84 -8.90
CA GLU A 176 1.02 14.38 -8.59
C GLU A 176 -0.08 13.35 -8.84
N PHE A 177 -1.11 13.33 -8.00
CA PHE A 177 -2.23 12.39 -8.10
C PHE A 177 -2.95 12.48 -9.46
N GLY A 178 -2.96 13.69 -10.05
CA GLY A 178 -3.50 13.96 -11.39
C GLY A 178 -2.83 13.18 -12.52
N ALA A 179 -1.58 12.77 -12.35
CA ALA A 179 -0.86 11.98 -13.36
C ALA A 179 -1.55 10.65 -13.70
N THR A 180 -2.29 10.07 -12.74
CA THR A 180 -3.02 8.80 -12.94
C THR A 180 -4.53 8.93 -12.69
N PHE A 181 -5.00 10.09 -12.18
CA PHE A 181 -6.40 10.43 -12.05
C PHE A 181 -6.66 11.82 -12.67
N PRO A 182 -6.96 11.91 -13.97
CA PRO A 182 -7.06 13.19 -14.70
C PRO A 182 -8.07 14.19 -14.12
N ALA A 183 -9.12 13.71 -13.41
CA ALA A 183 -10.11 14.55 -12.76
C ALA A 183 -9.70 14.99 -11.32
N ALA A 184 -8.43 14.93 -10.96
CA ALA A 184 -7.93 15.31 -9.63
C ALA A 184 -8.27 16.77 -9.28
N ASP A 185 -8.20 17.68 -10.26
CA ASP A 185 -8.53 19.10 -10.07
C ASP A 185 -9.98 19.31 -9.63
N GLU A 186 -10.87 18.44 -10.07
CA GLU A 186 -12.28 18.52 -9.69
C GLU A 186 -12.54 18.20 -8.21
N ILE A 187 -11.60 17.57 -7.54
CA ILE A 187 -11.64 17.22 -6.12
C ILE A 187 -10.47 17.82 -5.32
N ALA A 188 -9.71 18.74 -5.90
CA ALA A 188 -8.48 19.30 -5.34
C ALA A 188 -8.67 19.85 -3.91
N ALA A 189 -9.81 20.47 -3.60
CA ALA A 189 -10.13 21.00 -2.27
C ALA A 189 -10.17 19.90 -1.18
N ARG A 190 -10.39 18.62 -1.56
CA ARG A 190 -10.43 17.47 -0.66
C ARG A 190 -9.14 16.66 -0.63
N LEU A 191 -8.21 16.89 -1.56
CA LEU A 191 -6.94 16.16 -1.59
C LEU A 191 -6.02 16.63 -0.47
N ARG A 192 -5.39 15.66 0.22
CA ARG A 192 -4.35 15.91 1.23
C ARG A 192 -3.24 14.86 1.03
N TYR A 193 -2.06 15.31 0.65
CA TYR A 193 -0.87 14.45 0.60
C TYR A 193 -0.34 14.24 2.01
N THR A 194 -0.17 12.98 2.40
CA THR A 194 0.28 12.61 3.74
C THR A 194 1.76 12.19 3.80
N GLY A 195 2.38 12.01 2.65
CA GLY A 195 3.67 11.35 2.49
C GLY A 195 3.52 9.85 2.24
N TYR A 196 4.64 9.21 1.90
CA TYR A 196 4.69 7.77 1.66
C TYR A 196 4.59 7.00 2.97
N VAL A 197 3.73 5.97 2.99
CA VAL A 197 3.59 5.08 4.13
C VAL A 197 4.58 3.94 4.00
N VAL A 198 5.58 3.94 4.86
CA VAL A 198 6.57 2.87 4.98
C VAL A 198 6.30 2.09 6.25
N GLY A 199 6.53 0.77 6.23
CA GLY A 199 6.53 -0.01 7.46
C GLY A 199 7.57 0.51 8.45
N GLU A 200 7.30 0.39 9.74
CA GLU A 200 8.29 0.75 10.74
C GLU A 200 9.54 -0.11 10.57
N SER A 201 10.67 0.55 10.51
CA SER A 201 11.94 -0.11 10.55
C SER A 201 12.21 -0.54 11.99
N PRO A 202 12.60 -1.79 12.24
CA PRO A 202 13.16 -2.14 13.54
C PRO A 202 14.22 -1.10 13.91
N ALA A 203 14.32 -0.77 15.20
CA ALA A 203 15.37 0.11 15.69
C ALA A 203 16.69 -0.30 15.04
N VAL A 204 17.48 0.68 14.58
CA VAL A 204 18.79 0.42 13.96
C VAL A 204 19.63 -0.31 14.99
N THR A 205 19.61 -1.62 14.93
CA THR A 205 20.65 -2.43 15.56
C THR A 205 21.88 -2.24 14.69
N ASP A 206 23.03 -2.08 15.30
CA ASP A 206 24.35 -1.98 14.64
C ASP A 206 24.71 -3.32 13.97
N SER A 207 23.79 -3.81 13.16
CA SER A 207 23.85 -5.09 12.49
C SER A 207 24.67 -4.96 11.21
N GLN A 208 25.73 -5.74 11.10
CA GLN A 208 26.51 -5.88 9.87
C GLN A 208 25.78 -6.79 8.84
N MET A 209 24.56 -7.24 9.15
CA MET A 209 23.78 -8.12 8.31
C MET A 209 23.47 -7.48 6.95
N GLY A 210 23.76 -8.17 5.87
CA GLY A 210 23.56 -7.67 4.51
C GLY A 210 24.64 -6.73 3.99
N LYS A 211 25.69 -6.42 4.78
CA LYS A 211 26.73 -5.47 4.39
C LYS A 211 27.47 -5.91 3.13
N GLY A 212 27.37 -5.06 2.10
CA GLY A 212 28.02 -5.30 0.82
C GLY A 212 27.32 -6.35 -0.05
N GLU A 213 26.22 -6.97 0.41
CA GLU A 213 25.48 -7.98 -0.36
C GLU A 213 24.78 -7.37 -1.56
N ILE A 214 24.64 -8.16 -2.62
CA ILE A 214 23.64 -7.93 -3.68
C ILE A 214 22.35 -8.62 -3.24
N LEU A 215 21.34 -7.83 -2.96
CA LEU A 215 20.06 -8.28 -2.42
C LEU A 215 19.02 -8.39 -3.52
N VAL A 216 18.57 -9.59 -3.85
CA VAL A 216 17.51 -9.82 -4.84
C VAL A 216 16.21 -10.19 -4.12
N SER A 217 15.10 -9.53 -4.45
CA SER A 217 13.82 -9.83 -3.82
C SER A 217 12.64 -9.84 -4.77
N ALA A 218 11.76 -10.82 -4.61
CA ALA A 218 10.53 -10.95 -5.39
C ALA A 218 9.26 -10.44 -4.64
N GLY A 219 9.45 -9.68 -3.57
CA GLY A 219 8.34 -9.14 -2.76
C GLY A 219 7.46 -10.26 -2.19
N GLY A 220 6.18 -10.32 -2.57
CA GLY A 220 5.26 -11.37 -2.15
C GLY A 220 5.56 -12.77 -2.74
N GLY A 221 6.35 -12.84 -3.79
CA GLY A 221 6.84 -14.07 -4.40
C GLY A 221 5.92 -14.73 -5.44
N ALA A 222 4.63 -14.38 -5.48
CA ALA A 222 3.67 -15.08 -6.36
C ALA A 222 4.04 -15.05 -7.87
N VAL A 223 4.68 -13.99 -8.33
CA VAL A 223 5.08 -13.76 -9.73
C VAL A 223 6.59 -13.49 -9.88
N GLY A 224 7.39 -13.79 -8.88
CA GLY A 224 8.79 -13.39 -8.79
C GLY A 224 9.79 -14.39 -9.36
N ALA A 225 9.39 -15.62 -9.70
CA ALA A 225 10.29 -16.66 -10.16
C ALA A 225 11.15 -16.27 -11.38
N PRO A 226 10.62 -15.61 -12.43
CA PRO A 226 11.43 -15.19 -13.58
C PRO A 226 12.56 -14.22 -13.20
N LEU A 227 12.28 -13.22 -12.35
CA LEU A 227 13.29 -12.28 -11.87
C LEU A 227 14.41 -12.97 -11.10
N LEU A 228 14.05 -13.88 -10.18
CA LEU A 228 15.02 -14.60 -9.35
C LEU A 228 15.94 -15.48 -10.18
N ARG A 229 15.39 -16.16 -11.21
CA ARG A 229 16.20 -16.96 -12.15
C ARG A 229 17.12 -16.07 -12.98
N ALA A 230 16.55 -15.00 -13.58
CA ALA A 230 17.35 -14.05 -14.36
C ALA A 230 18.49 -13.45 -13.53
N ALA A 231 18.29 -13.21 -12.23
CA ALA A 231 19.33 -12.70 -11.34
C ALA A 231 20.46 -13.70 -11.09
N LEU A 232 20.14 -15.00 -10.93
CA LEU A 232 21.16 -16.06 -10.84
C LEU A 232 21.98 -16.16 -12.13
N ASP A 233 21.31 -16.13 -13.28
CA ASP A 233 21.95 -16.25 -14.58
C ASP A 233 22.76 -14.98 -14.93
N ALA A 234 22.33 -13.81 -14.48
CA ALA A 234 23.02 -12.53 -14.65
C ALA A 234 24.28 -12.42 -13.78
N ARG A 235 24.32 -13.09 -12.61
CA ARG A 235 25.42 -12.97 -11.65
C ARG A 235 26.81 -13.13 -12.29
N PRO A 236 27.13 -14.21 -13.03
CA PRO A 236 28.46 -14.39 -13.63
C PRO A 236 28.82 -13.35 -14.69
N LEU A 237 27.85 -12.58 -15.17
CA LEU A 237 28.01 -11.56 -16.21
C LEU A 237 28.29 -10.16 -15.63
N THR A 238 28.17 -9.97 -14.32
CA THR A 238 28.37 -8.67 -13.66
C THR A 238 29.76 -8.52 -13.08
N HIS A 239 30.23 -7.26 -12.92
CA HIS A 239 31.49 -7.01 -12.19
C HIS A 239 31.35 -7.18 -10.66
N VAL A 240 30.14 -7.44 -10.14
CA VAL A 240 29.88 -7.73 -8.73
C VAL A 240 29.61 -9.23 -8.49
N ALA A 241 30.00 -10.10 -9.41
CA ALA A 241 29.81 -11.55 -9.33
C ALA A 241 30.40 -12.17 -8.05
N ASP A 242 31.56 -11.68 -7.59
CA ASP A 242 32.29 -12.17 -6.42
C ASP A 242 31.77 -11.60 -5.10
N GLN A 243 30.82 -10.67 -5.12
CA GLN A 243 30.18 -10.18 -3.91
C GLN A 243 29.24 -11.25 -3.35
N PRO A 244 28.91 -11.20 -2.03
CA PRO A 244 27.85 -12.05 -1.48
C PRO A 244 26.50 -11.71 -2.13
N TRP A 245 25.78 -12.73 -2.58
CA TRP A 245 24.42 -12.59 -3.10
C TRP A 245 23.41 -13.25 -2.20
N ARG A 246 22.30 -12.57 -1.97
CA ARG A 246 21.15 -13.06 -1.21
C ARG A 246 19.87 -12.90 -2.00
N LEU A 247 19.13 -14.00 -2.19
CA LEU A 247 17.85 -14.04 -2.86
C LEU A 247 16.74 -14.29 -1.83
N ILE A 248 15.74 -13.40 -1.79
CA ILE A 248 14.55 -13.53 -0.95
C ILE A 248 13.37 -13.80 -1.86
N ALA A 249 12.92 -15.04 -1.85
CA ALA A 249 11.95 -15.56 -2.81
C ALA A 249 10.51 -15.07 -2.58
N GLY A 250 10.19 -14.72 -1.34
CA GLY A 250 8.83 -14.36 -0.92
C GLY A 250 8.00 -15.59 -0.49
N PRO A 251 7.07 -15.40 0.47
CA PRO A 251 6.32 -16.50 1.08
C PRO A 251 5.36 -17.22 0.13
N ASN A 252 4.98 -16.59 -0.98
CA ASN A 252 4.02 -17.15 -1.95
C ASN A 252 4.70 -17.76 -3.19
N LEU A 253 6.04 -17.87 -3.22
CA LEU A 253 6.70 -18.59 -4.30
C LEU A 253 6.34 -20.07 -4.18
N PRO A 254 5.90 -20.74 -5.27
CA PRO A 254 5.62 -22.17 -5.25
C PRO A 254 6.83 -22.97 -4.77
N GLU A 255 6.59 -23.98 -3.95
CA GLU A 255 7.65 -24.80 -3.33
C GLU A 255 8.57 -25.46 -4.38
N GLN A 256 8.01 -25.87 -5.51
CA GLN A 256 8.79 -26.42 -6.62
C GLN A 256 9.78 -25.39 -7.19
N ASP A 257 9.33 -24.13 -7.38
CA ASP A 257 10.19 -23.06 -7.87
C ASP A 257 11.26 -22.70 -6.84
N PHE A 258 10.92 -22.68 -5.55
CA PHE A 258 11.88 -22.43 -4.48
C PHE A 258 12.98 -23.48 -4.43
N ARG A 259 12.62 -24.77 -4.55
CA ARG A 259 13.60 -25.86 -4.61
C ARG A 259 14.50 -25.78 -5.84
N ALA A 260 13.91 -25.50 -7.00
CA ALA A 260 14.67 -25.35 -8.25
C ALA A 260 15.66 -24.18 -8.15
N LEU A 261 15.21 -23.03 -7.60
CA LEU A 261 16.05 -21.85 -7.37
C LEU A 261 17.22 -22.16 -6.44
N THR A 262 16.94 -22.84 -5.31
CA THR A 262 17.96 -23.22 -4.32
C THR A 262 19.00 -24.19 -4.91
N ALA A 263 18.56 -25.15 -5.71
CA ALA A 263 19.45 -26.08 -6.39
C ALA A 263 20.36 -25.37 -7.41
N SER A 264 19.82 -24.40 -8.16
CA SER A 264 20.57 -23.62 -9.15
C SER A 264 21.56 -22.65 -8.51
N ALA A 265 21.26 -22.13 -7.32
CA ALA A 265 22.08 -21.16 -6.59
C ALA A 265 23.40 -21.74 -6.09
N GLY A 266 23.46 -23.05 -5.84
CA GLY A 266 24.63 -23.72 -5.28
C GLY A 266 24.97 -23.21 -3.88
N THR A 267 26.24 -23.27 -3.48
CA THR A 267 26.70 -22.84 -2.15
C THR A 267 27.16 -21.37 -2.08
N SER A 268 27.21 -20.68 -3.20
CA SER A 268 27.77 -19.34 -3.31
C SER A 268 26.72 -18.22 -3.21
N VAL A 269 25.44 -18.57 -3.17
CA VAL A 269 24.32 -17.63 -3.06
C VAL A 269 23.40 -18.08 -1.93
N ILE A 270 23.02 -17.15 -1.06
CA ILE A 270 22.07 -17.42 0.03
C ILE A 270 20.66 -17.30 -0.56
N VAL A 271 19.84 -18.37 -0.44
CA VAL A 271 18.45 -18.36 -0.86
C VAL A 271 17.55 -18.56 0.36
N GLU A 272 16.66 -17.60 0.59
CA GLU A 272 15.73 -17.59 1.73
C GLU A 272 14.33 -17.30 1.27
N GLN A 273 13.34 -17.85 1.95
CA GLN A 273 11.94 -17.63 1.59
C GLN A 273 11.43 -16.29 2.13
N PHE A 274 11.80 -15.92 3.34
CA PHE A 274 11.34 -14.72 4.04
C PHE A 274 12.35 -14.23 5.07
N ARG A 275 12.39 -12.89 5.26
CA ARG A 275 13.22 -12.24 6.29
C ARG A 275 12.43 -11.16 7.00
N GLY A 276 12.39 -11.19 8.33
CA GLY A 276 11.75 -10.17 9.17
C GLY A 276 12.56 -8.85 9.27
N ASP A 277 13.88 -8.93 9.05
CA ASP A 277 14.84 -7.82 9.08
C ASP A 277 15.18 -7.25 7.69
N PHE A 278 14.31 -7.45 6.70
CA PHE A 278 14.51 -7.05 5.30
C PHE A 278 14.93 -5.59 5.15
N GLN A 279 14.36 -4.68 5.94
CA GLN A 279 14.74 -3.28 5.90
C GLN A 279 16.17 -3.01 6.38
N THR A 280 16.69 -3.82 7.32
CA THR A 280 18.10 -3.76 7.73
C THR A 280 19.01 -4.22 6.60
N LEU A 281 18.63 -5.31 5.90
CA LEU A 281 19.34 -5.75 4.70
C LEU A 281 19.40 -4.67 3.62
N LEU A 282 18.28 -4.00 3.34
CA LEU A 282 18.22 -2.91 2.35
C LEU A 282 19.13 -1.72 2.68
N ARG A 283 19.24 -1.33 3.96
CA ARG A 283 20.14 -0.25 4.37
C ARG A 283 21.60 -0.60 4.19
N ASN A 284 21.95 -1.84 4.44
CA ASN A 284 23.33 -2.31 4.47
C ASN A 284 23.80 -2.85 3.10
N CYS A 285 22.87 -3.28 2.25
CA CYS A 285 23.24 -3.88 0.97
C CYS A 285 24.03 -2.92 0.09
N ARG A 286 24.86 -3.49 -0.77
CA ARG A 286 25.55 -2.76 -1.82
C ARG A 286 24.57 -2.27 -2.87
N LEU A 287 23.66 -3.16 -3.29
CA LEU A 287 22.66 -2.95 -4.31
C LEU A 287 21.45 -3.87 -4.07
N SER A 288 20.25 -3.40 -4.41
CA SER A 288 19.04 -4.23 -4.43
C SER A 288 18.52 -4.43 -5.86
N VAL A 289 18.05 -5.64 -6.16
CA VAL A 289 17.35 -6.00 -7.40
C VAL A 289 15.95 -6.46 -7.03
N SER A 290 14.89 -5.86 -7.59
CA SER A 290 13.52 -6.22 -7.20
C SER A 290 12.46 -5.86 -8.25
N GLN A 291 11.21 -6.26 -8.00
CA GLN A 291 10.06 -5.70 -8.70
C GLN A 291 9.73 -4.29 -8.19
N ALA A 292 8.99 -3.50 -8.98
CA ALA A 292 8.64 -2.11 -8.65
C ALA A 292 7.33 -1.97 -7.87
N GLY A 293 6.96 -2.97 -7.05
CA GLY A 293 5.78 -2.89 -6.18
C GLY A 293 5.87 -1.74 -5.17
N TYR A 294 4.72 -1.12 -4.82
CA TYR A 294 4.68 0.05 -3.94
C TYR A 294 5.53 -0.10 -2.67
N ASN A 295 5.28 -1.14 -1.88
CA ASN A 295 5.97 -1.30 -0.60
C ASN A 295 7.48 -1.48 -0.78
N THR A 296 7.90 -2.32 -1.74
CA THR A 296 9.32 -2.56 -2.02
C THR A 296 10.03 -1.27 -2.43
N VAL A 297 9.43 -0.50 -3.33
CA VAL A 297 10.02 0.78 -3.76
C VAL A 297 10.09 1.79 -2.61
N MET A 298 9.05 1.86 -1.78
CA MET A 298 9.07 2.75 -0.61
C MET A 298 10.14 2.35 0.40
N GLU A 299 10.35 1.05 0.62
CA GLU A 299 11.41 0.53 1.48
C GLU A 299 12.82 0.82 0.90
N LEU A 300 12.99 0.68 -0.43
CA LEU A 300 14.23 1.05 -1.14
C LEU A 300 14.57 2.54 -0.95
N LEU A 301 13.60 3.41 -1.18
CA LEU A 301 13.77 4.87 -1.04
C LEU A 301 14.05 5.27 0.41
N ALA A 302 13.33 4.68 1.37
CA ALA A 302 13.55 4.92 2.80
C ALA A 302 14.94 4.46 3.27
N ALA A 303 15.47 3.37 2.67
CA ALA A 303 16.80 2.88 2.96
C ALA A 303 17.91 3.67 2.23
N GLY A 304 17.58 4.50 1.24
CA GLY A 304 18.56 5.12 0.36
C GLY A 304 19.40 4.09 -0.41
N ALA A 305 18.82 2.93 -0.74
CA ALA A 305 19.52 1.85 -1.39
C ALA A 305 19.69 2.13 -2.89
N ARG A 306 20.84 1.78 -3.47
CA ARG A 306 20.95 1.65 -4.92
C ARG A 306 20.03 0.51 -5.37
N ALA A 307 19.29 0.69 -6.44
CA ALA A 307 18.31 -0.30 -6.86
C ALA A 307 18.22 -0.46 -8.36
N VAL A 308 18.08 -1.71 -8.78
CA VAL A 308 17.56 -2.10 -10.09
C VAL A 308 16.16 -2.64 -9.89
N VAL A 309 15.19 -2.13 -10.65
CA VAL A 309 13.84 -2.67 -10.63
C VAL A 309 13.42 -3.21 -11.98
N VAL A 310 12.75 -4.36 -11.96
CA VAL A 310 12.08 -4.96 -13.11
C VAL A 310 10.58 -4.89 -12.80
N PRO A 311 9.85 -3.89 -13.36
CA PRO A 311 8.44 -3.74 -13.05
C PRO A 311 7.63 -4.92 -13.58
N PHE A 312 6.69 -5.42 -12.77
CA PHE A 312 5.71 -6.39 -13.23
C PHE A 312 4.66 -5.65 -14.07
N ALA A 313 4.42 -6.12 -15.31
CA ALA A 313 3.55 -5.46 -16.30
C ALA A 313 2.45 -6.37 -16.85
N GLU A 314 2.30 -7.61 -16.36
CA GLU A 314 1.30 -8.55 -16.84
C GLU A 314 -0.09 -8.28 -16.26
N GLY A 315 -1.14 -8.82 -16.89
CA GLY A 315 -2.51 -8.76 -16.39
C GLY A 315 -3.12 -7.37 -16.32
N GLY A 316 -2.59 -6.39 -17.07
CA GLY A 316 -3.06 -5.01 -17.05
C GLY A 316 -2.54 -4.18 -15.87
N GLU A 317 -1.48 -4.62 -15.20
CA GLU A 317 -0.77 -3.84 -14.18
C GLU A 317 -0.04 -2.67 -14.84
N THR A 318 -0.41 -1.45 -14.48
CA THR A 318 0.19 -0.21 -15.02
C THR A 318 0.91 0.60 -13.95
N GLU A 319 0.68 0.32 -12.67
CA GLU A 319 1.21 1.09 -11.55
C GLU A 319 2.73 0.92 -11.43
N GLN A 320 3.23 -0.33 -11.54
CA GLN A 320 4.65 -0.59 -11.40
C GLN A 320 5.48 0.04 -12.53
N PRO A 321 5.11 -0.11 -13.83
CA PRO A 321 5.83 0.57 -14.92
C PRO A 321 5.83 2.09 -14.78
N VAL A 322 4.70 2.71 -14.43
CA VAL A 322 4.62 4.16 -14.24
C VAL A 322 5.54 4.61 -13.10
N ARG A 323 5.46 3.92 -11.94
CA ARG A 323 6.33 4.24 -10.79
C ARG A 323 7.79 4.10 -11.12
N ALA A 324 8.19 2.99 -11.76
CA ALA A 324 9.57 2.72 -12.12
C ALA A 324 10.12 3.81 -13.05
N ARG A 325 9.37 4.20 -14.09
CA ARG A 325 9.74 5.26 -15.01
C ARG A 325 9.94 6.60 -14.31
N VAL A 326 8.95 7.04 -13.50
CA VAL A 326 9.02 8.31 -12.76
C VAL A 326 10.26 8.37 -11.85
N LEU A 327 10.62 7.25 -11.22
CA LEU A 327 11.80 7.18 -10.36
C LEU A 327 13.11 7.16 -11.14
N ALA A 328 13.13 6.46 -12.27
CA ALA A 328 14.30 6.42 -13.14
C ALA A 328 14.60 7.80 -13.77
N ASP A 329 13.57 8.51 -14.24
CA ASP A 329 13.68 9.88 -14.79
C ASP A 329 14.27 10.87 -13.78
N ARG A 330 14.17 10.56 -12.47
CA ARG A 330 14.77 11.34 -11.39
C ARG A 330 16.10 10.79 -10.89
N GLY A 331 16.64 9.76 -11.52
CA GLY A 331 17.90 9.13 -11.12
C GLY A 331 17.85 8.41 -9.76
N LEU A 332 16.65 8.03 -9.30
CA LEU A 332 16.48 7.40 -7.98
C LEU A 332 16.69 5.88 -8.03
N LEU A 333 16.58 5.26 -9.20
CA LEU A 333 16.83 3.85 -9.43
C LEU A 333 17.09 3.57 -10.91
N THR A 334 17.56 2.36 -11.21
CA THR A 334 17.72 1.85 -12.58
C THR A 334 16.55 0.92 -12.91
N VAL A 335 16.02 1.02 -14.13
CA VAL A 335 14.95 0.15 -14.63
C VAL A 335 15.49 -0.78 -15.69
N VAL A 336 15.14 -2.06 -15.59
CA VAL A 336 15.28 -3.03 -16.68
C VAL A 336 13.86 -3.37 -17.15
N ASP A 337 13.63 -3.22 -18.44
CA ASP A 337 12.33 -3.48 -19.05
C ASP A 337 11.99 -4.97 -18.96
N PRO A 338 10.82 -5.35 -18.41
CA PRO A 338 10.42 -6.73 -18.31
C PRO A 338 10.26 -7.44 -19.67
N GLU A 339 9.95 -6.70 -20.75
CA GLU A 339 9.81 -7.27 -22.09
C GLU A 339 11.17 -7.66 -22.71
N THR A 340 12.24 -7.03 -22.25
CA THR A 340 13.62 -7.29 -22.69
C THR A 340 14.50 -7.89 -21.60
N LEU A 341 13.88 -8.46 -20.56
CA LEU A 341 14.61 -9.08 -19.46
C LEU A 341 15.37 -10.32 -19.93
N THR A 342 16.68 -10.20 -19.98
CA THR A 342 17.63 -11.29 -20.17
C THR A 342 18.72 -11.23 -19.09
N PRO A 343 19.51 -12.29 -18.89
CA PRO A 343 20.66 -12.24 -18.00
C PRO A 343 21.60 -11.06 -18.32
N GLU A 344 21.85 -10.78 -19.60
CA GLU A 344 22.74 -9.71 -20.07
C GLU A 344 22.16 -8.33 -19.77
N SER A 345 20.87 -8.11 -20.04
CA SER A 345 20.22 -6.81 -19.77
C SER A 345 20.15 -6.54 -18.27
N LEU A 346 19.89 -7.57 -17.45
CA LEU A 346 19.89 -7.43 -16.00
C LEU A 346 21.29 -7.19 -15.44
N ALA A 347 22.32 -7.88 -15.97
CA ALA A 347 23.72 -7.66 -15.60
C ALA A 347 24.16 -6.22 -15.91
N ALA A 348 23.84 -5.72 -17.10
CA ALA A 348 24.13 -4.34 -17.47
C ALA A 348 23.42 -3.33 -16.54
N GLY A 349 22.16 -3.59 -16.17
CA GLY A 349 21.42 -2.78 -15.21
C GLY A 349 22.05 -2.78 -13.81
N ILE A 350 22.48 -3.95 -13.33
CA ILE A 350 23.18 -4.10 -12.04
C ILE A 350 24.49 -3.29 -12.05
N ASP A 351 25.28 -3.44 -13.09
CA ASP A 351 26.56 -2.74 -13.26
C ASP A 351 26.38 -1.22 -13.33
N ALA A 352 25.33 -0.75 -14.01
CA ALA A 352 25.01 0.67 -14.08
C ALA A 352 24.59 1.22 -12.71
N ALA A 353 23.70 0.51 -12.00
CA ALA A 353 23.22 0.91 -10.68
C ALA A 353 24.33 0.89 -9.62
N ASP A 354 25.28 -0.06 -9.69
CA ASP A 354 26.40 -0.11 -8.74
C ASP A 354 27.35 1.09 -8.88
N ARG A 355 27.52 1.59 -10.11
CA ARG A 355 28.33 2.80 -10.39
C ARG A 355 27.59 4.09 -10.06
N ALA A 356 26.26 4.07 -9.97
CA ALA A 356 25.46 5.24 -9.68
C ALA A 356 25.67 5.73 -8.22
N ALA A 357 25.44 7.02 -7.99
CA ALA A 357 25.36 7.55 -6.64
C ALA A 357 24.17 6.93 -5.88
N ARG A 358 24.25 6.86 -4.55
CA ARG A 358 23.05 6.53 -3.77
C ARG A 358 21.98 7.61 -3.96
N PRO A 359 20.70 7.23 -4.06
CA PRO A 359 19.62 8.20 -4.27
C PRO A 359 19.53 9.16 -3.08
N ALA A 360 19.42 10.45 -3.38
CA ALA A 360 19.42 11.53 -2.38
C ALA A 360 18.23 12.50 -2.59
N MET A 361 17.01 11.98 -2.75
CA MET A 361 15.82 12.83 -2.84
C MET A 361 15.09 12.87 -1.49
N PRO A 362 14.90 14.05 -0.89
CA PRO A 362 14.20 14.18 0.39
C PRO A 362 12.69 14.06 0.21
N LEU A 363 12.20 12.83 0.03
CA LEU A 363 10.77 12.53 -0.02
C LEU A 363 10.18 12.46 1.39
N ASN A 364 8.91 12.84 1.51
CA ASN A 364 8.18 12.66 2.76
C ASN A 364 7.81 11.19 2.97
N MET A 365 8.59 10.48 3.79
CA MET A 365 8.39 9.06 4.12
C MET A 365 7.60 8.87 5.43
N ALA A 366 7.06 9.93 6.04
CA ALA A 366 6.31 9.88 7.29
C ALA A 366 4.79 9.82 7.07
N GLY A 367 4.34 9.07 6.06
CA GLY A 367 2.94 9.03 5.62
C GLY A 367 1.95 8.51 6.66
N GLY A 368 2.38 7.61 7.55
CA GLY A 368 1.57 7.18 8.69
C GLY A 368 1.27 8.34 9.64
N ASP A 369 2.30 9.04 10.09
CA ASP A 369 2.15 10.21 10.97
C ASP A 369 1.48 11.40 10.25
N GLY A 370 1.75 11.57 8.95
CA GLY A 370 1.04 12.56 8.12
C GLY A 370 -0.47 12.27 8.04
N THR A 371 -0.85 11.01 7.95
CA THR A 371 -2.25 10.57 7.99
C THR A 371 -2.88 10.90 9.35
N ALA A 372 -2.20 10.57 10.43
CA ALA A 372 -2.71 10.84 11.78
C ALA A 372 -2.90 12.35 12.03
N ARG A 373 -1.94 13.19 11.63
CA ARG A 373 -2.07 14.64 11.71
C ARG A 373 -3.24 15.17 10.88
N ALA A 374 -3.36 14.75 9.61
CA ALA A 374 -4.46 15.19 8.75
C ALA A 374 -5.84 14.83 9.33
N ILE A 375 -5.95 13.68 9.98
CA ILE A 375 -7.20 13.27 10.66
C ILE A 375 -7.44 14.13 11.91
N ALA A 376 -6.42 14.35 12.74
CA ALA A 376 -6.54 15.19 13.94
C ALA A 376 -6.97 16.62 13.58
N ASP A 377 -6.32 17.24 12.60
CA ASP A 377 -6.66 18.57 12.10
C ASP A 377 -8.10 18.64 11.59
N ALA A 378 -8.56 17.62 10.86
CA ALA A 378 -9.93 17.56 10.36
C ALA A 378 -10.96 17.43 11.49
N ILE A 379 -10.68 16.65 12.55
CA ILE A 379 -11.52 16.55 13.74
C ILE A 379 -11.62 17.91 14.44
N GLU A 380 -10.50 18.59 14.63
CA GLU A 380 -10.47 19.92 15.26
C GLU A 380 -11.27 20.95 14.45
N GLN A 381 -11.07 20.99 13.14
CA GLN A 381 -11.82 21.88 12.25
C GLN A 381 -13.33 21.62 12.31
N GLN A 382 -13.76 20.36 12.33
CA GLN A 382 -15.16 20.00 12.46
C GLN A 382 -15.75 20.46 13.81
N ARG A 383 -15.01 20.27 14.92
CA ARG A 383 -15.43 20.70 16.26
C ARG A 383 -15.56 22.22 16.36
N HIS A 384 -14.58 22.97 15.81
CA HIS A 384 -14.65 24.44 15.77
C HIS A 384 -15.79 24.94 14.90
N GLY A 385 -16.03 24.36 13.74
CA GLY A 385 -17.18 24.69 12.88
C GLY A 385 -18.54 24.42 13.54
N GLN A 386 -18.65 23.34 14.32
CA GLN A 386 -19.85 23.04 15.10
C GLN A 386 -20.06 24.05 16.24
N LEU A 387 -19.00 24.44 16.96
CA LEU A 387 -19.07 25.45 18.01
C LEU A 387 -19.47 26.81 17.46
N ALA A 388 -18.91 27.25 16.33
CA ALA A 388 -19.29 28.50 15.67
C ALA A 388 -20.77 28.51 15.24
N SER A 389 -21.30 27.38 14.74
CA SER A 389 -22.69 27.25 14.34
C SER A 389 -23.67 27.26 15.54
N LEU A 390 -23.26 26.80 16.71
CA LEU A 390 -24.03 26.83 17.94
C LEU A 390 -24.05 28.25 18.54
N SER A 391 -22.93 28.96 18.51
CA SER A 391 -22.86 30.35 18.99
C SER A 391 -23.68 31.33 18.13
N SER A 392 -23.73 31.10 16.81
CA SER A 392 -24.56 31.91 15.89
C SER A 392 -26.09 31.67 16.07
N ARG A 393 -26.49 30.49 16.52
CA ARG A 393 -27.89 30.15 16.84
C ARG A 393 -28.34 30.62 18.23
N GLY A 394 -27.40 30.79 19.17
CA GLY A 394 -27.67 31.26 20.54
C GLY A 394 -27.80 32.78 20.67
N GLY A 395 -27.37 33.56 19.67
CA GLY A 395 -27.40 35.02 19.67
C GLY A 395 -28.74 35.67 19.23
N ASN A 396 -29.75 34.87 18.85
CA ASN A 396 -31.07 35.35 18.48
C ASN A 396 -32.15 34.84 19.45
N ARG A 397 -32.12 35.29 20.70
CA ARG A 397 -33.30 35.31 21.57
C ARG A 397 -33.60 36.78 21.90
N PRO A 398 -34.82 37.26 21.64
CA PRO A 398 -35.27 38.61 21.99
C PRO A 398 -35.33 38.83 23.47
#